data_469e8ee81ddeeeb40d4d79630ca96206
#
_entry.id   469e8ee81ddeeeb40d4d79630ca96206
#
_cell.length_a   1.000
_cell.length_b   1.000
_cell.length_c   1.000
_cell.angle_alpha   90.00
_cell.angle_beta   90.00
_cell.angle_gamma   90.00
#
_symmetry.space_group_name_H-M   'P 1'
#
loop_
_entity.id
_entity.type
_entity.pdbx_description
1 polymer ?
#
loop_
_entity_poly.entity_id
_entity_poly.type
_entity_poly.pdbx_seq_one_letter_code
_entity_poly.pdbx_strand_id
1 'polypeptide(L)'
;MAEHAVPILPGRDLRETLEFYERLGFENRGAAAPEEWHYLIVGRGDVVLHFAAMPDVDPLTTAAMAYVYVDDVDAVHAAWRDVVRPDPTTGSRLVAPVDTDYGLREMAVVDPSGNLVRVGSPLHPGPAT
;
A
#
# COMPACT_ATOMS: atom_id res chain seq x y z
N MET A 1 -8.72 -13.74 19.45
CA MET A 1 -8.23 -12.92 18.33
C MET A 1 -9.16 -11.72 18.16
N ALA A 2 -8.62 -10.52 18.10
CA ALA A 2 -9.44 -9.34 17.88
C ALA A 2 -10.05 -9.37 16.48
N GLU A 3 -11.29 -8.90 16.36
CA GLU A 3 -11.92 -8.75 15.06
C GLU A 3 -11.25 -7.59 14.32
N HIS A 4 -11.01 -7.78 13.03
CA HIS A 4 -10.44 -6.76 12.17
C HIS A 4 -10.88 -6.98 10.73
N ALA A 5 -10.63 -5.99 9.88
CA ALA A 5 -10.92 -6.09 8.46
C ALA A 5 -9.64 -5.89 7.66
N VAL A 6 -9.58 -6.47 6.49
CA VAL A 6 -8.42 -6.35 5.58
C VAL A 6 -8.92 -5.90 4.22
N PRO A 7 -8.26 -4.94 3.57
CA PRO A 7 -8.62 -4.59 2.20
C PRO A 7 -8.22 -5.71 1.24
N ILE A 8 -9.06 -5.95 0.24
CA ILE A 8 -8.76 -6.85 -0.87
C ILE A 8 -8.70 -5.99 -2.13
N LEU A 9 -7.52 -5.85 -2.67
CA LEU A 9 -7.24 -4.96 -3.80
C LEU A 9 -6.99 -5.78 -5.07
N PRO A 10 -7.23 -5.21 -6.25
CA PRO A 10 -6.89 -5.91 -7.49
C PRO A 10 -5.38 -5.94 -7.73
N GLY A 11 -4.88 -7.08 -8.22
CA GLY A 11 -3.52 -7.20 -8.72
C GLY A 11 -3.53 -7.68 -10.15
N ARG A 12 -3.04 -6.87 -11.08
CA ARG A 12 -3.00 -7.25 -12.51
C ARG A 12 -2.04 -8.40 -12.77
N ASP A 13 -0.98 -8.48 -11.95
CA ASP A 13 0.06 -9.50 -12.00
C ASP A 13 0.55 -9.66 -10.55
N LEU A 14 0.22 -10.78 -9.91
CA LEU A 14 0.51 -10.94 -8.48
C LEU A 14 2.01 -11.05 -8.18
N ARG A 15 2.82 -11.55 -9.12
CA ARG A 15 4.27 -11.56 -8.94
C ARG A 15 4.84 -10.14 -8.97
N GLU A 16 4.40 -9.33 -9.90
CA GLU A 16 4.73 -7.91 -9.97
C GLU A 16 4.33 -7.19 -8.68
N THR A 17 3.11 -7.45 -8.21
CA THR A 17 2.59 -6.85 -6.98
C THR A 17 3.42 -7.24 -5.76
N LEU A 18 3.76 -8.53 -5.62
CA LEU A 18 4.59 -9.01 -4.52
C LEU A 18 5.96 -8.34 -4.53
N GLU A 19 6.62 -8.29 -5.68
CA GLU A 19 7.94 -7.67 -5.81
C GLU A 19 7.90 -6.18 -5.47
N PHE A 20 6.84 -5.49 -5.89
CA PHE A 20 6.65 -4.08 -5.55
C PHE A 20 6.58 -3.87 -4.03
N TYR A 21 5.71 -4.62 -3.37
CA TYR A 21 5.53 -4.48 -1.92
C TYR A 21 6.72 -5.00 -1.11
N GLU A 22 7.44 -5.99 -1.61
CA GLU A 22 8.68 -6.43 -0.97
C GLU A 22 9.72 -5.30 -0.91
N ARG A 23 9.81 -4.49 -1.95
CA ARG A 23 10.70 -3.31 -1.94
C ARG A 23 10.27 -2.27 -0.90
N LEU A 24 9.00 -2.25 -0.53
CA LEU A 24 8.47 -1.36 0.52
C LEU A 24 8.61 -1.96 1.92
N GLY A 25 9.20 -3.13 2.06
CA GLY A 25 9.39 -3.78 3.37
C GLY A 25 8.26 -4.71 3.77
N PHE A 26 7.32 -5.00 2.88
CA PHE A 26 6.31 -6.03 3.11
C PHE A 26 6.90 -7.41 2.84
N GLU A 27 6.33 -8.42 3.47
CA GLU A 27 6.71 -9.81 3.24
C GLU A 27 5.50 -10.61 2.77
N ASN A 28 5.74 -11.66 2.01
CA ASN A 28 4.69 -12.60 1.61
C ASN A 28 4.26 -13.42 2.82
N ARG A 29 3.01 -13.29 3.22
CA ARG A 29 2.42 -14.03 4.35
C ARG A 29 1.42 -15.08 3.91
N GLY A 30 1.25 -15.26 2.60
CA GLY A 30 0.37 -16.27 2.01
C GLY A 30 1.17 -17.38 1.34
N ALA A 31 0.62 -17.89 0.24
CA ALA A 31 1.25 -18.96 -0.53
C ALA A 31 2.55 -18.48 -1.19
N ALA A 32 3.55 -19.37 -1.30
CA ALA A 32 4.84 -19.06 -1.91
C ALA A 32 4.72 -18.67 -3.38
N ALA A 33 3.73 -19.23 -4.09
CA ALA A 33 3.45 -18.91 -5.48
C ALA A 33 2.04 -18.32 -5.60
N PRO A 34 1.87 -17.02 -5.30
CA PRO A 34 0.54 -16.40 -5.30
C PRO A 34 -0.15 -16.45 -6.66
N GLU A 35 0.62 -16.43 -7.74
CA GLU A 35 0.09 -16.56 -9.11
C GLU A 35 -0.64 -17.87 -9.35
N GLU A 36 -0.27 -18.95 -8.66
CA GLU A 36 -0.95 -20.23 -8.78
C GLU A 36 -2.29 -20.26 -8.02
N TRP A 37 -2.37 -19.47 -6.95
CA TRP A 37 -3.58 -19.39 -6.11
C TRP A 37 -4.48 -18.23 -6.47
N HIS A 38 -4.03 -17.37 -7.39
CA HIS A 38 -4.75 -16.15 -7.79
C HIS A 38 -5.04 -15.22 -6.60
N TYR A 39 -4.20 -15.28 -5.57
CA TYR A 39 -4.37 -14.51 -4.34
C TYR A 39 -3.03 -14.28 -3.66
N LEU A 40 -2.83 -13.06 -3.17
CA LEU A 40 -1.59 -12.64 -2.51
C LEU A 40 -1.92 -11.99 -1.17
N ILE A 41 -1.17 -12.35 -0.14
CA ILE A 41 -1.23 -11.72 1.18
C ILE A 41 0.15 -11.17 1.50
N VAL A 42 0.23 -9.87 1.78
CA VAL A 42 1.48 -9.23 2.19
C VAL A 42 1.28 -8.52 3.52
N GLY A 43 2.34 -8.45 4.32
CA GLY A 43 2.28 -7.79 5.61
C GLY A 43 3.58 -7.07 5.96
N ARG A 44 3.45 -5.96 6.65
CA ARG A 44 4.54 -5.17 7.20
C ARG A 44 4.13 -4.76 8.61
N GLY A 45 4.72 -5.40 9.62
CA GLY A 45 4.22 -5.24 10.99
C GLY A 45 2.77 -5.68 11.08
N ASP A 46 1.91 -4.83 11.63
CA ASP A 46 0.48 -5.11 11.77
C ASP A 46 -0.33 -4.75 10.52
N VAL A 47 0.30 -4.15 9.51
CA VAL A 47 -0.37 -3.79 8.28
C VAL A 47 -0.43 -5.00 7.35
N VAL A 48 -1.63 -5.41 6.98
CA VAL A 48 -1.85 -6.54 6.07
C VAL A 48 -2.70 -6.08 4.90
N LEU A 49 -2.26 -6.41 3.69
CA LEU A 49 -3.00 -6.13 2.45
C LEU A 49 -3.18 -7.44 1.71
N HIS A 50 -4.39 -7.65 1.17
CA HIS A 50 -4.69 -8.77 0.30
C HIS A 50 -4.86 -8.28 -1.14
N PHE A 51 -4.50 -9.13 -2.09
CA PHE A 51 -4.67 -8.85 -3.51
C PHE A 51 -5.29 -10.07 -4.18
N ALA A 52 -6.37 -9.84 -4.92
CA ALA A 52 -6.97 -10.84 -5.77
C ALA A 52 -6.48 -10.64 -7.21
N ALA A 53 -6.23 -11.73 -7.93
CA ALA A 53 -5.80 -11.64 -9.32
C ALA A 53 -6.91 -11.04 -10.18
N MET A 54 -6.62 -9.90 -10.82
CA MET A 54 -7.52 -9.21 -11.73
C MET A 54 -6.72 -8.70 -12.93
N PRO A 55 -6.35 -9.60 -13.87
CA PRO A 55 -5.46 -9.23 -14.98
C PRO A 55 -5.99 -8.13 -15.88
N ASP A 56 -7.31 -7.93 -15.89
CA ASP A 56 -7.96 -6.91 -16.72
C ASP A 56 -8.11 -5.55 -16.04
N VAL A 57 -7.62 -5.39 -14.80
CA VAL A 57 -7.68 -4.09 -14.13
C VAL A 57 -6.85 -3.07 -14.91
N ASP A 58 -7.44 -1.89 -15.17
CA ASP A 58 -6.72 -0.79 -15.79
C ASP A 58 -6.16 0.10 -14.68
N PRO A 59 -4.82 0.14 -14.53
CA PRO A 59 -4.21 0.94 -13.45
C PRO A 59 -4.50 2.43 -13.55
N LEU A 60 -4.79 2.94 -14.75
CA LEU A 60 -5.04 4.37 -14.94
C LEU A 60 -6.47 4.78 -14.63
N THR A 61 -7.40 3.84 -14.54
CA THR A 61 -8.82 4.16 -14.34
C THR A 61 -9.45 3.51 -13.12
N THR A 62 -8.76 2.55 -12.49
CA THR A 62 -9.29 1.91 -11.28
C THR A 62 -9.43 2.92 -10.14
N ALA A 63 -10.47 2.72 -9.32
CA ALA A 63 -10.70 3.51 -8.12
C ALA A 63 -10.36 2.75 -6.83
N ALA A 64 -9.63 1.63 -6.96
CA ALA A 64 -9.28 0.82 -5.80
C ALA A 64 -8.32 1.56 -4.88
N MET A 65 -8.63 1.57 -3.57
CA MET A 65 -7.82 2.29 -2.60
C MET A 65 -7.91 1.63 -1.22
N ALA A 66 -6.91 1.94 -0.39
CA ALA A 66 -6.88 1.55 1.00
C ALA A 66 -6.26 2.68 1.82
N TYR A 67 -6.54 2.70 3.12
CA TYR A 67 -5.92 3.64 4.06
C TYR A 67 -5.15 2.87 5.11
N VAL A 68 -3.90 3.26 5.32
CA VAL A 68 -3.00 2.64 6.29
C VAL A 68 -2.62 3.69 7.34
N TYR A 69 -2.82 3.36 8.61
CA TYR A 69 -2.37 4.20 9.72
C TYR A 69 -1.01 3.72 10.21
N VAL A 70 -0.07 4.65 10.32
CA VAL A 70 1.29 4.39 10.84
C VAL A 70 1.60 5.37 11.95
N ASP A 71 2.66 5.10 12.71
CA ASP A 71 3.06 6.00 13.80
C ASP A 71 3.78 7.25 13.29
N ASP A 72 4.56 7.13 12.21
CA ASP A 72 5.38 8.21 11.67
C ASP A 72 5.44 8.09 10.14
N VAL A 73 4.60 8.89 9.46
CA VAL A 73 4.53 8.87 8.00
C VAL A 73 5.81 9.37 7.35
N ASP A 74 6.52 10.30 7.98
CA ASP A 74 7.78 10.82 7.42
C ASP A 74 8.86 9.75 7.39
N ALA A 75 8.90 8.89 8.41
CA ALA A 75 9.83 7.76 8.43
C ALA A 75 9.51 6.75 7.32
N VAL A 76 8.22 6.49 7.07
CA VAL A 76 7.79 5.60 5.98
C VAL A 76 8.17 6.21 4.63
N HIS A 77 7.91 7.51 4.44
CA HIS A 77 8.28 8.20 3.21
C HIS A 77 9.80 8.13 2.96
N ALA A 78 10.60 8.38 4.00
CA ALA A 78 12.06 8.30 3.89
C ALA A 78 12.53 6.90 3.46
N ALA A 79 11.86 5.85 3.93
CA ALA A 79 12.18 4.47 3.56
C ALA A 79 11.77 4.14 2.13
N TRP A 80 10.72 4.76 1.60
CA TRP A 80 10.16 4.40 0.29
C TRP A 80 10.60 5.30 -0.86
N ARG A 81 11.03 6.53 -0.59
CA ARG A 81 11.30 7.54 -1.65
C ARG A 81 12.36 7.13 -2.66
N ASP A 82 13.32 6.30 -2.27
CA ASP A 82 14.39 5.86 -3.17
C ASP A 82 14.09 4.53 -3.86
N VAL A 83 12.99 3.85 -3.50
CA VAL A 83 12.63 2.55 -4.05
C VAL A 83 11.42 2.58 -4.97
N VAL A 84 10.58 3.60 -4.87
CA VAL A 84 9.43 3.78 -5.76
C VAL A 84 9.81 4.72 -6.89
N ARG A 85 9.76 4.20 -8.12
CA ARG A 85 10.06 4.99 -9.32
C ARG A 85 8.76 5.31 -10.04
N PRO A 86 8.54 6.59 -10.42
CA PRO A 86 7.36 6.93 -11.21
C PRO A 86 7.32 6.15 -12.53
N ASP A 87 6.17 5.60 -12.83
CA ASP A 87 5.90 4.90 -14.09
C ASP A 87 4.62 5.47 -14.70
N PRO A 88 4.74 6.33 -15.73
CA PRO A 88 3.56 6.95 -16.34
C PRO A 88 2.65 5.95 -17.05
N THR A 89 3.14 4.75 -17.40
CA THR A 89 2.29 3.76 -18.07
C THR A 89 1.27 3.15 -17.13
N THR A 90 1.54 3.14 -15.81
CA THR A 90 0.63 2.61 -14.80
C THR A 90 0.14 3.66 -13.82
N GLY A 91 0.79 4.83 -13.79
CA GLY A 91 0.56 5.83 -12.77
C GLY A 91 1.23 5.52 -11.43
N SER A 92 2.01 4.44 -11.36
CA SER A 92 2.73 4.07 -10.12
C SER A 92 3.69 5.18 -9.72
N ARG A 93 3.62 5.58 -8.46
CA ARG A 93 4.42 6.70 -7.93
C ARG A 93 4.28 6.80 -6.43
N LEU A 94 5.14 7.62 -5.84
CA LEU A 94 5.04 8.03 -4.44
C LEU A 94 4.63 9.49 -4.38
N VAL A 95 3.65 9.80 -3.51
CA VAL A 95 3.20 11.17 -3.26
C VAL A 95 3.71 11.59 -1.88
N ALA A 96 4.43 12.71 -1.83
CA ALA A 96 5.07 13.17 -0.61
C ALA A 96 4.05 13.53 0.49
N PRO A 97 4.44 13.43 1.77
CA PRO A 97 3.54 13.77 2.87
C PRO A 97 3.11 15.24 2.85
N VAL A 98 1.85 15.47 3.16
CA VAL A 98 1.27 16.80 3.36
C VAL A 98 0.40 16.78 4.62
N ASP A 99 0.28 17.92 5.26
CA ASP A 99 -0.65 18.08 6.37
C ASP A 99 -2.06 18.25 5.82
N THR A 100 -3.00 17.48 6.38
CA THR A 100 -4.41 17.59 6.01
C THR A 100 -5.17 18.43 7.02
N ASP A 101 -6.38 18.83 6.67
CA ASP A 101 -7.27 19.55 7.57
C ASP A 101 -8.10 18.63 8.48
N TYR A 102 -7.91 17.32 8.36
CA TYR A 102 -8.58 16.34 9.22
C TYR A 102 -7.65 15.65 10.22
N GLY A 103 -6.54 16.29 10.56
CA GLY A 103 -5.72 15.88 11.69
C GLY A 103 -4.64 14.84 11.39
N LEU A 104 -4.41 14.54 10.12
CA LEU A 104 -3.42 13.56 9.70
C LEU A 104 -2.38 14.20 8.79
N ARG A 105 -1.12 13.76 8.94
CA ARG A 105 -0.11 13.98 7.91
C ARG A 105 -0.13 12.77 7.01
N GLU A 106 -0.33 12.97 5.72
CA GLU A 106 -0.70 11.92 4.80
C GLU A 106 0.17 11.91 3.56
N MET A 107 0.60 10.74 3.17
CA MET A 107 1.25 10.47 1.90
C MET A 107 0.45 9.41 1.14
N ALA A 108 0.89 9.07 -0.06
CA ALA A 108 0.28 7.98 -0.81
C ALA A 108 1.33 7.25 -1.65
N VAL A 109 1.09 5.99 -1.89
CA VAL A 109 1.79 5.22 -2.90
C VAL A 109 0.76 4.63 -3.85
N VAL A 110 1.05 4.71 -5.14
CA VAL A 110 0.22 4.06 -6.17
C VAL A 110 1.04 2.90 -6.72
N ASP A 111 0.51 1.70 -6.61
CA ASP A 111 1.20 0.50 -7.09
C ASP A 111 1.00 0.28 -8.60
N PRO A 112 1.68 -0.71 -9.22
CA PRO A 112 1.57 -0.93 -10.67
C PRO A 112 0.18 -1.38 -11.15
N SER A 113 -0.69 -1.80 -10.25
CA SER A 113 -2.09 -2.14 -10.57
C SER A 113 -3.02 -0.94 -10.42
N GLY A 114 -2.49 0.21 -10.03
CA GLY A 114 -3.27 1.44 -9.85
C GLY A 114 -3.90 1.60 -8.48
N ASN A 115 -3.60 0.73 -7.53
CA ASN A 115 -4.13 0.86 -6.17
C ASN A 115 -3.53 2.09 -5.49
N LEU A 116 -4.41 2.97 -5.03
CA LEU A 116 -4.01 4.13 -4.23
C LEU A 116 -3.98 3.72 -2.76
N VAL A 117 -2.78 3.58 -2.20
CA VAL A 117 -2.61 3.27 -0.79
C VAL A 117 -2.22 4.56 -0.08
N ARG A 118 -3.16 5.12 0.67
CA ARG A 118 -2.91 6.30 1.49
C ARG A 118 -2.32 5.88 2.81
N VAL A 119 -1.33 6.62 3.29
CA VAL A 119 -0.63 6.32 4.55
C VAL A 119 -0.61 7.59 5.38
N GLY A 120 -1.12 7.51 6.61
CA GLY A 120 -1.22 8.67 7.46
C GLY A 120 -0.80 8.41 8.89
N SER A 121 -0.31 9.46 9.53
CA SER A 121 -0.01 9.48 10.96
C SER A 121 -0.60 10.76 11.58
N PRO A 122 -0.90 10.78 12.89
CA PRO A 122 -1.43 11.99 13.53
C PRO A 122 -0.50 13.18 13.37
N LEU A 123 -1.06 14.35 13.05
CA LEU A 123 -0.31 15.60 12.98
C LEU A 123 0.32 15.93 14.33
N HIS A 124 -0.46 15.73 15.37
CA HIS A 124 0.01 15.88 16.74
C HIS A 124 -0.23 14.58 17.45
N PRO A 125 0.83 13.91 17.96
CA PRO A 125 0.60 12.81 18.88
C PRO A 125 -0.30 13.38 19.97
N GLY A 126 -1.44 12.74 20.22
CA GLY A 126 -2.37 13.21 21.23
C GLY A 126 -1.66 13.49 22.53
N PRO A 127 -2.16 14.39 23.37
CA PRO A 127 -1.56 14.65 24.65
C PRO A 127 -1.39 13.32 25.36
N ALA A 128 -0.22 13.13 25.96
CA ALA A 128 0.01 11.97 26.80
C ALA A 128 -0.95 12.08 27.99
N THR A 129 -2.10 11.48 27.84
CA THR A 129 -3.09 11.40 28.92
C THR A 129 -3.07 10.04 29.52
#